data_2273a886ae0efa454d4ad9e99f2ffe31
#
_entry.id   2273a886ae0efa454d4ad9e99f2ffe31
#
_cell.length_a   1.000
_cell.length_b   1.000
_cell.length_c   1.000
_cell.angle_alpha   90.00
_cell.angle_beta   90.00
_cell.angle_gamma   90.00
#
_symmetry.space_group_name_H-M   'P 1'
#
loop_
_entity.id
_entity.type
_entity.pdbx_description
1 polymer ?
#
loop_
_entity_poly.entity_id
_entity_poly.type
_entity_poly.pdbx_seq_one_letter_code
_entity_poly.pdbx_strand_id
1 'polypeptide(L)'
;RYVHPSKRGDVWCKPLYVCSGICVDENGEFVSKQPEYETVWSHGAHCGVDDLDKIILCDRLEDDYGLDTIETGAALGVLMEAGALKWGDIDGIIAMIHEIGKGTPMGRILGAGTATTARCFGIERAPVVKGQAMPAYDPRAVKGQGVTYATTTMGADHTAGYAVATNILGCGGKTDPLSAEGQAEISRNLQIATAAIDATGYCLFTAFALLDQPETMQALVD
;
A
#
# COMPACT_ATOMS: atom_id res chain seq x y z
N ARG A 1 -18.77 -9.85 4.38
CA ARG A 1 -19.53 -8.74 4.99
C ARG A 1 -18.66 -8.04 6.02
N TYR A 2 -18.33 -6.78 5.78
CA TYR A 2 -17.54 -5.97 6.70
C TYR A 2 -18.34 -5.62 7.95
N VAL A 3 -17.76 -5.83 9.13
CA VAL A 3 -18.35 -5.41 10.41
C VAL A 3 -17.41 -4.45 11.11
N HIS A 4 -17.85 -3.21 11.28
CA HIS A 4 -17.07 -2.19 11.97
C HIS A 4 -16.90 -2.54 13.45
N PRO A 5 -15.68 -2.43 14.04
CA PRO A 5 -15.38 -2.82 15.41
C PRO A 5 -16.21 -2.12 16.48
N SER A 6 -16.69 -0.90 16.23
CA SER A 6 -17.54 -0.17 17.18
C SER A 6 -18.83 -0.92 17.56
N LYS A 7 -19.26 -1.90 16.77
CA LYS A 7 -20.40 -2.76 17.06
C LYS A 7 -20.08 -3.92 18.01
N ARG A 8 -18.78 -4.21 18.23
CA ARG A 8 -18.32 -5.28 19.14
C ARG A 8 -17.77 -4.75 20.49
N GLY A 9 -17.74 -3.44 20.69
CA GLY A 9 -17.17 -2.87 21.92
C GLY A 9 -15.64 -2.88 22.00
N ASP A 10 -14.95 -3.23 20.92
CA ASP A 10 -13.48 -3.24 20.86
C ASP A 10 -12.94 -1.82 20.91
N VAL A 11 -12.14 -1.53 21.92
CA VAL A 11 -11.70 -0.16 22.27
C VAL A 11 -10.36 0.20 21.61
N TRP A 12 -9.66 -0.76 21.02
CA TRP A 12 -8.23 -0.67 20.73
C TRP A 12 -7.83 0.28 19.61
N CYS A 13 -8.73 0.63 18.70
CA CYS A 13 -8.36 1.46 17.54
C CYS A 13 -9.40 2.54 17.21
N LYS A 14 -10.08 3.11 18.20
CA LYS A 14 -11.08 4.16 17.94
C LYS A 14 -10.60 5.34 17.10
N PRO A 15 -9.32 5.76 17.09
CA PRO A 15 -8.81 6.78 16.18
C PRO A 15 -8.35 6.23 14.82
N LEU A 16 -8.12 4.92 14.70
CA LEU A 16 -7.50 4.29 13.53
C LEU A 16 -8.50 3.35 12.84
N TYR A 17 -9.51 3.92 12.22
CA TYR A 17 -10.56 3.18 11.51
C TYR A 17 -10.02 2.26 10.40
N VAL A 18 -8.82 2.49 9.93
CA VAL A 18 -8.19 1.75 8.84
C VAL A 18 -7.74 0.35 9.25
N CYS A 19 -7.30 0.18 10.52
CA CYS A 19 -6.69 -1.06 10.99
C CYS A 19 -7.59 -1.92 11.89
N SER A 20 -8.83 -1.50 12.16
CA SER A 20 -9.64 -2.06 13.24
C SER A 20 -10.87 -2.86 12.80
N GLY A 21 -11.04 -3.06 11.49
CA GLY A 21 -12.15 -3.82 10.92
C GLY A 21 -11.89 -5.33 10.89
N ILE A 22 -12.96 -6.08 10.92
CA ILE A 22 -12.96 -7.51 10.57
C ILE A 22 -13.99 -7.78 9.47
N CYS A 23 -13.69 -8.75 8.64
CA CYS A 23 -14.60 -9.27 7.64
C CYS A 23 -15.15 -10.61 8.11
N VAL A 24 -16.44 -10.81 7.95
CA VAL A 24 -17.14 -12.04 8.33
C VAL A 24 -17.96 -12.54 7.16
N ASP A 25 -18.22 -13.85 7.11
CA ASP A 25 -19.10 -14.51 6.16
C ASP A 25 -20.60 -14.23 6.45
N GLU A 26 -21.48 -14.88 5.73
CA GLU A 26 -22.95 -14.78 5.90
C GLU A 26 -23.45 -15.30 7.25
N ASN A 27 -22.68 -16.19 7.89
CA ASN A 27 -22.99 -16.76 9.20
C ASN A 27 -22.40 -15.95 10.36
N GLY A 28 -21.61 -14.91 10.03
CA GLY A 28 -20.92 -14.07 11.01
C GLY A 28 -19.59 -14.64 11.49
N GLU A 29 -19.07 -15.69 10.84
CA GLU A 29 -17.77 -16.27 11.14
C GLU A 29 -16.65 -15.42 10.55
N PHE A 30 -15.53 -15.34 11.27
CA PHE A 30 -14.37 -14.56 10.85
C PHE A 30 -13.78 -15.09 9.54
N VAL A 31 -13.59 -14.19 8.57
CA VAL A 31 -12.93 -14.47 7.29
C VAL A 31 -11.54 -13.86 7.26
N SER A 32 -11.44 -12.56 7.51
CA SER A 32 -10.17 -11.81 7.44
C SER A 32 -10.22 -10.55 8.31
N LYS A 33 -9.06 -9.95 8.55
CA LYS A 33 -8.99 -8.55 8.93
C LYS A 33 -9.58 -7.66 7.83
N GLN A 34 -9.83 -6.38 8.13
CA GLN A 34 -10.10 -5.40 7.09
C GLN A 34 -8.87 -5.25 6.20
N PRO A 35 -9.01 -5.32 4.86
CA PRO A 35 -7.90 -5.03 3.97
C PRO A 35 -7.46 -3.57 4.09
N GLU A 36 -6.17 -3.33 3.95
CA GLU A 36 -5.60 -2.00 3.92
C GLU A 36 -6.00 -1.26 2.64
N TYR A 37 -5.93 0.06 2.66
CA TYR A 37 -6.22 0.89 1.48
C TYR A 37 -5.41 0.45 0.25
N GLU A 38 -4.13 0.20 0.45
CA GLU A 38 -3.24 -0.23 -0.64
C GLU A 38 -3.63 -1.58 -1.22
N THR A 39 -4.09 -2.52 -0.40
CA THR A 39 -4.59 -3.83 -0.87
C THR A 39 -5.86 -3.66 -1.71
N VAL A 40 -6.81 -2.83 -1.23
CA VAL A 40 -8.05 -2.54 -1.97
C VAL A 40 -7.73 -1.88 -3.31
N TRP A 41 -6.75 -0.97 -3.33
CA TRP A 41 -6.32 -0.34 -4.58
C TRP A 41 -5.63 -1.33 -5.52
N SER A 42 -4.65 -2.10 -5.03
CA SER A 42 -3.77 -2.94 -5.86
C SER A 42 -4.52 -4.08 -6.54
N HIS A 43 -5.51 -4.68 -5.88
CA HIS A 43 -6.35 -5.74 -6.44
C HIS A 43 -7.66 -5.22 -7.03
N GLY A 44 -8.11 -4.06 -6.59
CA GLY A 44 -9.33 -3.40 -7.06
C GLY A 44 -9.10 -2.49 -8.26
N ALA A 45 -9.02 -1.18 -8.02
CA ALA A 45 -8.96 -0.18 -9.08
C ALA A 45 -7.77 -0.37 -10.04
N HIS A 46 -6.61 -0.79 -9.53
CA HIS A 46 -5.43 -1.07 -10.35
C HIS A 46 -5.64 -2.23 -11.34
N CYS A 47 -6.31 -3.28 -10.91
CA CYS A 47 -6.60 -4.47 -11.74
C CYS A 47 -7.97 -4.42 -12.46
N GLY A 48 -8.76 -3.36 -12.25
CA GLY A 48 -10.09 -3.22 -12.85
C GLY A 48 -11.16 -4.10 -12.21
N VAL A 49 -11.03 -4.40 -10.92
CA VAL A 49 -11.96 -5.24 -10.14
C VAL A 49 -12.80 -4.35 -9.22
N ASP A 50 -14.10 -4.65 -9.13
CA ASP A 50 -15.07 -3.96 -8.25
C ASP A 50 -15.76 -4.89 -7.23
N ASP A 51 -15.30 -6.14 -7.10
CA ASP A 51 -15.80 -7.13 -6.15
C ASP A 51 -14.99 -7.08 -4.86
N LEU A 52 -15.47 -6.31 -3.88
CA LEU A 52 -14.77 -6.12 -2.60
C LEU A 52 -14.66 -7.43 -1.79
N ASP A 53 -15.64 -8.31 -1.85
CA ASP A 53 -15.60 -9.57 -1.10
C ASP A 53 -14.49 -10.49 -1.61
N LYS A 54 -14.25 -10.51 -2.93
CA LYS A 54 -13.13 -11.24 -3.52
C LYS A 54 -11.78 -10.55 -3.31
N ILE A 55 -11.74 -9.21 -3.25
CA ILE A 55 -10.52 -8.48 -2.86
C ILE A 55 -10.12 -8.82 -1.42
N ILE A 56 -11.09 -8.93 -0.50
CA ILE A 56 -10.86 -9.38 0.88
C ILE A 56 -10.30 -10.81 0.90
N LEU A 57 -10.76 -11.67 0.00
CA LEU A 57 -10.20 -13.02 -0.13
C LEU A 57 -8.75 -12.99 -0.64
N CYS A 58 -8.41 -12.10 -1.57
CA CYS A 58 -7.02 -11.90 -2.00
C CYS A 58 -6.13 -11.49 -0.82
N ASP A 59 -6.54 -10.48 -0.04
CA ASP A 59 -5.83 -10.03 1.17
C ASP A 59 -5.61 -11.20 2.15
N ARG A 60 -6.63 -12.02 2.38
CA ARG A 60 -6.53 -13.19 3.24
C ARG A 60 -5.52 -14.22 2.74
N LEU A 61 -5.54 -14.52 1.44
CA LEU A 61 -4.62 -15.48 0.83
C LEU A 61 -3.18 -14.99 0.86
N GLU A 62 -2.98 -13.69 0.64
CA GLU A 62 -1.65 -13.07 0.67
C GLU A 62 -1.08 -13.04 2.08
N ASP A 63 -1.90 -12.75 3.10
CA ASP A 63 -1.51 -12.90 4.51
C ASP A 63 -1.09 -14.35 4.82
N ASP A 64 -1.88 -15.35 4.38
CA ASP A 64 -1.58 -16.77 4.63
C ASP A 64 -0.29 -17.24 3.92
N TYR A 65 0.04 -16.65 2.76
CA TYR A 65 1.26 -16.96 2.02
C TYR A 65 2.44 -16.05 2.37
N GLY A 66 2.24 -15.02 3.19
CA GLY A 66 3.27 -14.05 3.56
C GLY A 66 3.71 -13.16 2.39
N LEU A 67 2.76 -12.69 1.57
CA LEU A 67 3.00 -11.87 0.40
C LEU A 67 2.70 -10.39 0.68
N ASP A 68 3.47 -9.50 0.06
CA ASP A 68 3.17 -8.08 0.01
C ASP A 68 2.07 -7.82 -1.02
N THR A 69 0.98 -7.19 -0.59
CA THR A 69 -0.22 -6.98 -1.42
C THR A 69 -0.01 -5.93 -2.52
N ILE A 70 0.86 -4.93 -2.28
CA ILE A 70 1.19 -3.91 -3.29
C ILE A 70 2.01 -4.54 -4.41
N GLU A 71 3.07 -5.24 -4.04
CA GLU A 71 3.99 -5.88 -4.98
C GLU A 71 3.28 -6.95 -5.80
N THR A 72 2.43 -7.79 -5.14
CA THR A 72 1.65 -8.83 -5.83
C THR A 72 0.64 -8.20 -6.79
N GLY A 73 -0.16 -7.23 -6.35
CA GLY A 73 -1.14 -6.56 -7.20
C GLY A 73 -0.49 -5.86 -8.40
N ALA A 74 0.65 -5.20 -8.20
CA ALA A 74 1.39 -4.55 -9.29
C ALA A 74 1.95 -5.58 -10.29
N ALA A 75 2.47 -6.73 -9.82
CA ALA A 75 2.92 -7.82 -10.69
C ALA A 75 1.78 -8.40 -11.53
N LEU A 76 0.59 -8.54 -10.91
CA LEU A 76 -0.63 -8.97 -11.62
C LEU A 76 -1.07 -7.95 -12.67
N GLY A 77 -0.99 -6.65 -12.36
CA GLY A 77 -1.25 -5.59 -13.34
C GLY A 77 -0.29 -5.66 -14.54
N VAL A 78 0.99 -5.93 -14.30
CA VAL A 78 1.98 -6.17 -15.38
C VAL A 78 1.61 -7.40 -16.21
N LEU A 79 1.15 -8.47 -15.59
CA LEU A 79 0.69 -9.67 -16.28
C LEU A 79 -0.55 -9.38 -17.16
N MET A 80 -1.44 -8.50 -16.70
CA MET A 80 -2.59 -8.03 -17.48
C MET A 80 -2.15 -7.15 -18.65
N GLU A 81 -1.21 -6.24 -18.48
CA GLU A 81 -0.64 -5.44 -19.57
C GLU A 81 0.04 -6.31 -20.63
N ALA A 82 0.67 -7.40 -20.22
CA ALA A 82 1.25 -8.40 -21.11
C ALA A 82 0.21 -9.26 -21.84
N GLY A 83 -1.07 -9.17 -21.50
CA GLY A 83 -2.15 -9.96 -22.07
C GLY A 83 -2.21 -11.42 -21.60
N ALA A 84 -1.44 -11.78 -20.58
CA ALA A 84 -1.43 -13.12 -19.98
C ALA A 84 -2.51 -13.32 -18.91
N LEU A 85 -3.09 -12.23 -18.43
CA LEU A 85 -4.27 -12.20 -17.56
C LEU A 85 -5.22 -11.10 -18.07
N LYS A 86 -6.52 -11.27 -17.95
CA LYS A 86 -7.50 -10.25 -18.36
C LYS A 86 -7.71 -9.21 -17.27
N TRP A 87 -7.87 -7.95 -17.66
CA TRP A 87 -8.31 -6.90 -16.74
C TRP A 87 -9.67 -7.23 -16.15
N GLY A 88 -9.82 -7.10 -14.84
CA GLY A 88 -11.05 -7.40 -14.10
C GLY A 88 -11.30 -8.89 -13.83
N ASP A 89 -10.39 -9.77 -14.22
CA ASP A 89 -10.52 -11.22 -13.97
C ASP A 89 -10.07 -11.58 -12.55
N ILE A 90 -10.96 -11.34 -11.59
CA ILE A 90 -10.66 -11.60 -10.17
C ILE A 90 -10.44 -13.09 -9.87
N ASP A 91 -11.10 -14.00 -10.57
CA ASP A 91 -10.88 -15.44 -10.37
C ASP A 91 -9.50 -15.85 -10.90
N GLY A 92 -9.06 -15.24 -12.00
CA GLY A 92 -7.70 -15.36 -12.50
C GLY A 92 -6.66 -14.78 -11.53
N ILE A 93 -6.93 -13.64 -10.89
CA ILE A 93 -6.08 -13.07 -9.84
C ILE A 93 -5.90 -14.06 -8.70
N ILE A 94 -6.99 -14.58 -8.14
CA ILE A 94 -6.98 -15.58 -7.06
C ILE A 94 -6.18 -16.82 -7.45
N ALA A 95 -6.36 -17.29 -8.69
CA ALA A 95 -5.59 -18.43 -9.20
C ALA A 95 -4.09 -18.13 -9.23
N MET A 96 -3.67 -16.92 -9.66
CA MET A 96 -2.26 -16.52 -9.69
C MET A 96 -1.67 -16.38 -8.28
N ILE A 97 -2.40 -15.87 -7.31
CA ILE A 97 -1.97 -15.85 -5.89
C ILE A 97 -1.70 -17.28 -5.40
N HIS A 98 -2.57 -18.23 -5.71
CA HIS A 98 -2.33 -19.63 -5.40
C HIS A 98 -1.12 -20.22 -6.13
N GLU A 99 -0.84 -19.80 -7.37
CA GLU A 99 0.38 -20.21 -8.09
C GLU A 99 1.64 -19.72 -7.38
N ILE A 100 1.62 -18.47 -6.83
CA ILE A 100 2.71 -17.94 -6.01
C ILE A 100 2.89 -18.80 -4.77
N GLY A 101 1.83 -19.04 -4.01
CA GLY A 101 1.88 -19.85 -2.79
C GLY A 101 2.36 -21.29 -3.01
N LYS A 102 2.06 -21.88 -4.17
CA LYS A 102 2.55 -23.22 -4.57
C LYS A 102 3.98 -23.23 -5.12
N GLY A 103 4.56 -22.07 -5.44
CA GLY A 103 5.89 -21.97 -6.01
C GLY A 103 6.04 -22.59 -7.41
N THR A 104 4.99 -22.55 -8.21
CA THR A 104 5.01 -23.02 -9.62
C THR A 104 5.93 -22.15 -10.46
N PRO A 105 6.32 -22.53 -11.70
CA PRO A 105 7.13 -21.66 -12.55
C PRO A 105 6.55 -20.26 -12.73
N MET A 106 5.23 -20.12 -12.95
CA MET A 106 4.55 -18.82 -13.03
C MET A 106 4.54 -18.12 -11.68
N GLY A 107 4.21 -18.85 -10.62
CA GLY A 107 4.20 -18.32 -9.26
C GLY A 107 5.55 -17.80 -8.80
N ARG A 108 6.66 -18.44 -9.20
CA ARG A 108 8.02 -17.94 -8.92
C ARG A 108 8.38 -16.67 -9.69
N ILE A 109 7.86 -16.50 -10.89
CA ILE A 109 8.04 -15.24 -11.66
C ILE A 109 7.30 -14.11 -10.94
N LEU A 110 6.02 -14.30 -10.63
CA LEU A 110 5.17 -13.31 -9.95
C LEU A 110 5.70 -13.01 -8.54
N GLY A 111 6.00 -14.04 -7.75
CA GLY A 111 6.52 -13.91 -6.40
C GLY A 111 7.94 -13.32 -6.31
N ALA A 112 8.65 -13.21 -7.44
CA ALA A 112 9.92 -12.46 -7.51
C ALA A 112 9.70 -10.96 -7.78
N GLY A 113 8.46 -10.51 -7.81
CA GLY A 113 8.03 -9.12 -7.85
C GLY A 113 7.83 -8.54 -9.24
N THR A 114 7.29 -7.34 -9.23
CA THR A 114 6.84 -6.58 -10.41
C THR A 114 7.95 -6.36 -11.43
N ALA A 115 9.13 -5.95 -10.98
CA ALA A 115 10.28 -5.72 -11.86
C ALA A 115 10.73 -7.00 -12.60
N THR A 116 10.68 -8.14 -11.92
CA THR A 116 11.03 -9.44 -12.51
C THR A 116 9.95 -9.91 -13.47
N THR A 117 8.69 -9.78 -13.08
CA THR A 117 7.53 -10.08 -13.94
C THR A 117 7.61 -9.27 -15.24
N ALA A 118 7.83 -7.95 -15.13
CA ALA A 118 7.96 -7.07 -16.31
C ALA A 118 9.07 -7.54 -17.27
N ARG A 119 10.25 -7.87 -16.73
CA ARG A 119 11.36 -8.39 -17.57
C ARG A 119 11.00 -9.70 -18.27
N CYS A 120 10.36 -10.63 -17.55
CA CYS A 120 9.98 -11.93 -18.12
C CYS A 120 8.94 -11.80 -19.23
N PHE A 121 8.05 -10.82 -19.13
CA PHE A 121 6.99 -10.58 -20.13
C PHE A 121 7.29 -9.47 -21.14
N GLY A 122 8.49 -8.88 -21.10
CA GLY A 122 8.91 -7.85 -22.06
C GLY A 122 8.19 -6.51 -21.88
N ILE A 123 7.70 -6.21 -20.68
CA ILE A 123 7.06 -4.93 -20.37
C ILE A 123 8.12 -3.92 -19.95
N GLU A 124 8.32 -2.88 -20.77
CA GLU A 124 9.35 -1.85 -20.52
C GLU A 124 8.93 -0.84 -19.44
N ARG A 125 7.64 -0.53 -19.36
CA ARG A 125 7.10 0.48 -18.44
C ARG A 125 6.60 -0.13 -17.15
N ALA A 126 7.44 -0.90 -16.47
CA ALA A 126 7.09 -1.42 -15.15
C ALA A 126 6.86 -0.28 -14.14
N PRO A 127 5.80 -0.34 -13.31
CA PRO A 127 5.51 0.68 -12.30
C PRO A 127 6.40 0.48 -11.06
N VAL A 128 7.72 0.63 -11.23
CA VAL A 128 8.70 0.38 -10.17
C VAL A 128 9.72 1.52 -10.07
N VAL A 129 10.21 1.76 -8.85
CA VAL A 129 11.38 2.60 -8.61
C VAL A 129 12.37 1.81 -7.76
N LYS A 130 13.61 1.71 -8.20
CA LYS A 130 14.66 0.87 -7.56
C LYS A 130 14.24 -0.59 -7.37
N GLY A 131 13.36 -1.10 -8.24
CA GLY A 131 12.88 -2.47 -8.20
C GLY A 131 11.64 -2.72 -7.36
N GLN A 132 11.19 -1.78 -6.55
CA GLN A 132 9.98 -1.85 -5.74
C GLN A 132 8.79 -1.26 -6.49
N ALA A 133 7.64 -1.94 -6.42
CA ALA A 133 6.40 -1.49 -7.04
C ALA A 133 5.89 -0.18 -6.44
N MET A 134 5.37 0.71 -7.30
CA MET A 134 4.71 1.93 -6.84
C MET A 134 3.35 1.62 -6.21
N PRO A 135 3.06 2.18 -5.03
CA PRO A 135 1.73 2.11 -4.40
C PRO A 135 0.74 3.07 -5.09
N ALA A 136 -0.45 3.23 -4.50
CA ALA A 136 -1.57 3.99 -5.06
C ALA A 136 -1.29 5.46 -5.40
N TYR A 137 -0.19 6.01 -4.95
CA TYR A 137 0.12 7.44 -5.06
C TYR A 137 0.96 7.74 -6.29
N ASP A 138 0.28 8.04 -7.41
CA ASP A 138 0.92 8.34 -8.69
C ASP A 138 1.72 9.65 -8.60
N PRO A 139 3.05 9.64 -8.87
CA PRO A 139 3.91 10.82 -8.78
C PRO A 139 3.58 11.92 -9.81
N ARG A 140 2.76 11.63 -10.80
CA ARG A 140 2.25 12.64 -11.74
C ARG A 140 1.20 13.53 -11.08
N ALA A 141 0.45 12.99 -10.12
CA ALA A 141 -0.60 13.69 -9.38
C ALA A 141 -0.12 14.18 -8.00
N VAL A 142 0.88 13.51 -7.39
CA VAL A 142 1.45 13.84 -6.09
C VAL A 142 2.97 13.94 -6.23
N LYS A 143 3.45 15.08 -6.72
CA LYS A 143 4.87 15.25 -7.08
C LYS A 143 5.83 15.09 -5.90
N GLY A 144 5.42 15.47 -4.69
CA GLY A 144 6.20 15.24 -3.49
C GLY A 144 6.46 13.76 -3.23
N GLN A 145 5.48 12.90 -3.52
CA GLN A 145 5.63 11.46 -3.42
C GLN A 145 6.63 10.93 -4.45
N GLY A 146 6.65 11.50 -5.66
CA GLY A 146 7.65 11.17 -6.68
C GLY A 146 9.07 11.49 -6.24
N VAL A 147 9.29 12.62 -5.56
CA VAL A 147 10.60 12.95 -4.98
C VAL A 147 10.97 11.93 -3.90
N THR A 148 10.01 11.54 -3.06
CA THR A 148 10.21 10.50 -2.05
C THR A 148 10.64 9.19 -2.70
N TYR A 149 9.93 8.67 -3.69
CA TYR A 149 10.29 7.43 -4.40
C TYR A 149 11.71 7.47 -4.99
N ALA A 150 12.11 8.60 -5.55
CA ALA A 150 13.43 8.76 -6.16
C ALA A 150 14.56 8.81 -5.14
N THR A 151 14.31 9.33 -3.93
CA THR A 151 15.36 9.67 -2.96
C THR A 151 15.44 8.72 -1.77
N THR A 152 14.38 7.97 -1.44
CA THR A 152 14.42 6.98 -0.36
C THR A 152 15.43 5.86 -0.66
N THR A 153 15.91 5.20 0.37
CA THR A 153 16.81 4.05 0.25
C THR A 153 16.15 2.85 -0.41
N MET A 154 14.84 2.63 -0.18
CA MET A 154 14.07 1.50 -0.69
C MET A 154 13.58 1.69 -2.13
N GLY A 155 13.22 2.90 -2.52
CA GLY A 155 12.61 3.18 -3.82
C GLY A 155 11.14 3.62 -3.71
N ALA A 156 10.20 2.90 -4.33
CA ALA A 156 8.78 3.29 -4.34
C ALA A 156 8.05 3.02 -3.02
N ASP A 157 8.66 3.38 -1.92
CA ASP A 157 8.02 3.31 -0.60
C ASP A 157 7.28 4.62 -0.29
N HIS A 158 5.94 4.55 -0.20
CA HIS A 158 5.11 5.71 0.10
C HIS A 158 5.20 6.13 1.57
N THR A 159 5.55 5.23 2.46
CA THR A 159 5.58 5.47 3.90
C THR A 159 6.86 6.17 4.36
N ALA A 160 7.96 6.00 3.65
CA ALA A 160 9.25 6.60 4.01
C ALA A 160 9.24 8.13 4.09
N GLY A 161 8.32 8.78 3.40
CA GLY A 161 8.12 10.23 3.45
C GLY A 161 6.78 10.57 2.81
N TYR A 162 5.71 10.37 3.56
CA TYR A 162 4.33 10.39 3.09
C TYR A 162 3.88 11.80 2.66
N ALA A 163 4.34 12.25 1.49
CA ALA A 163 4.06 13.58 0.96
C ALA A 163 2.57 13.85 0.70
N VAL A 164 1.75 12.80 0.66
CA VAL A 164 0.28 12.90 0.64
C VAL A 164 -0.23 13.72 1.81
N ALA A 165 0.43 13.65 2.98
CA ALA A 165 0.07 14.43 4.16
C ALA A 165 0.00 15.93 3.85
N THR A 166 1.04 16.50 3.25
CA THR A 166 1.11 17.93 2.92
C THR A 166 0.46 18.28 1.59
N ASN A 167 0.57 17.39 0.58
CA ASN A 167 0.05 17.66 -0.76
C ASN A 167 -1.48 17.54 -0.83
N ILE A 168 -2.08 16.61 -0.09
CA ILE A 168 -3.52 16.29 -0.19
C ILE A 168 -4.26 16.59 1.10
N LEU A 169 -3.75 16.09 2.25
CA LEU A 169 -4.46 16.16 3.53
C LEU A 169 -4.28 17.49 4.25
N GLY A 170 -3.23 18.27 3.91
CA GLY A 170 -2.91 19.52 4.58
C GLY A 170 -2.34 19.34 6.00
N CYS A 171 -1.87 18.13 6.35
CA CYS A 171 -1.22 17.85 7.62
C CYS A 171 0.27 18.20 7.55
N GLY A 172 0.79 18.91 8.55
CA GLY A 172 2.18 19.37 8.55
C GLY A 172 2.50 20.45 7.52
N GLY A 173 1.47 21.20 7.08
CA GLY A 173 1.55 22.22 6.03
C GLY A 173 0.72 21.89 4.80
N LYS A 174 0.72 22.79 3.81
CA LYS A 174 0.00 22.60 2.56
C LYS A 174 0.87 23.02 1.38
N THR A 175 1.00 22.13 0.40
CA THR A 175 1.75 22.37 -0.82
C THR A 175 0.96 21.88 -2.01
N ASP A 176 0.99 22.61 -3.12
CA ASP A 176 0.30 22.19 -4.35
C ASP A 176 0.92 20.88 -4.87
N PRO A 177 0.14 19.79 -4.95
CA PRO A 177 0.63 18.48 -5.39
C PRO A 177 1.13 18.48 -6.83
N LEU A 178 0.67 19.41 -7.66
CA LEU A 178 1.03 19.52 -9.07
C LEU A 178 2.19 20.49 -9.34
N SER A 179 2.63 21.27 -8.33
CA SER A 179 3.81 22.12 -8.44
C SER A 179 5.08 21.35 -8.11
N ALA A 180 6.18 21.68 -8.74
CA ALA A 180 7.51 21.17 -8.36
C ALA A 180 8.13 21.97 -7.19
N GLU A 181 7.60 23.18 -6.94
CA GLU A 181 8.12 24.08 -5.91
C GLU A 181 7.89 23.52 -4.51
N GLY A 182 8.93 23.56 -3.67
CA GLY A 182 8.88 23.10 -2.29
C GLY A 182 8.86 21.58 -2.08
N GLN A 183 8.66 20.76 -3.11
CA GLN A 183 8.49 19.32 -2.96
C GLN A 183 9.75 18.61 -2.42
N ALA A 184 10.93 19.06 -2.83
CA ALA A 184 12.19 18.48 -2.35
C ALA A 184 12.39 18.69 -0.85
N GLU A 185 12.08 19.89 -0.36
CA GLU A 185 12.18 20.22 1.07
C GLU A 185 11.15 19.44 1.89
N ILE A 186 9.90 19.38 1.42
CA ILE A 186 8.84 18.63 2.07
C ILE A 186 9.20 17.13 2.12
N SER A 187 9.59 16.54 1.02
CA SER A 187 9.98 15.13 0.98
C SER A 187 11.11 14.83 1.96
N ARG A 188 12.16 15.68 1.98
CA ARG A 188 13.26 15.54 2.95
C ARG A 188 12.76 15.60 4.39
N ASN A 189 11.95 16.59 4.74
CA ASN A 189 11.47 16.78 6.11
C ASN A 189 10.58 15.63 6.56
N LEU A 190 9.71 15.16 5.67
CA LEU A 190 8.84 13.99 5.95
C LEU A 190 9.65 12.70 6.09
N GLN A 191 10.68 12.48 5.27
CA GLN A 191 11.56 11.32 5.42
C GLN A 191 12.29 11.33 6.77
N ILE A 192 12.75 12.48 7.22
CA ILE A 192 13.37 12.63 8.56
C ILE A 192 12.35 12.36 9.65
N ALA A 193 11.15 12.95 9.56
CA ALA A 193 10.09 12.76 10.54
C ALA A 193 9.63 11.29 10.61
N THR A 194 9.45 10.64 9.46
CA THR A 194 9.07 9.21 9.40
C THR A 194 10.16 8.33 10.01
N ALA A 195 11.42 8.57 9.69
CA ALA A 195 12.52 7.81 10.28
C ALA A 195 12.58 7.96 11.81
N ALA A 196 12.27 9.14 12.35
CA ALA A 196 12.18 9.36 13.79
C ALA A 196 11.00 8.59 14.40
N ILE A 197 9.84 8.58 13.75
CA ILE A 197 8.65 7.84 14.21
C ILE A 197 8.91 6.34 14.17
N ASP A 198 9.47 5.82 13.08
CA ASP A 198 9.82 4.40 12.92
C ASP A 198 10.79 3.94 14.02
N ALA A 199 11.74 4.80 14.39
CA ALA A 199 12.69 4.51 15.47
C ALA A 199 12.01 4.36 16.84
N THR A 200 10.81 4.93 17.06
CA THR A 200 10.04 4.77 18.29
C THR A 200 9.32 3.42 18.38
N GLY A 201 9.13 2.72 17.27
CA GLY A 201 8.31 1.50 17.19
C GLY A 201 6.80 1.75 17.19
N TYR A 202 6.35 2.99 17.15
CA TYR A 202 4.92 3.30 17.01
C TYR A 202 4.41 3.05 15.60
N CYS A 203 3.12 2.76 15.49
CA CYS A 203 2.44 2.63 14.22
C CYS A 203 2.54 3.94 13.42
N LEU A 204 2.86 3.86 12.13
CA LEU A 204 3.00 5.02 11.24
C LEU A 204 1.73 5.90 11.21
N PHE A 205 0.54 5.35 11.38
CA PHE A 205 -0.69 6.14 11.44
C PHE A 205 -0.77 7.11 12.64
N THR A 206 0.10 6.96 13.64
CA THR A 206 0.25 7.97 14.70
C THR A 206 1.03 9.20 14.24
N ALA A 207 1.72 9.11 13.10
CA ALA A 207 2.54 10.19 12.55
C ALA A 207 1.79 11.49 12.36
N PHE A 208 0.53 11.44 11.92
CA PHE A 208 -0.29 12.64 11.72
C PHE A 208 -0.48 13.43 13.03
N ALA A 209 -0.75 12.73 14.13
CA ALA A 209 -0.87 13.36 15.44
C ALA A 209 0.48 13.87 15.97
N LEU A 210 1.55 13.12 15.72
CA LEU A 210 2.90 13.49 16.16
C LEU A 210 3.47 14.67 15.37
N LEU A 211 3.16 14.78 14.07
CA LEU A 211 3.54 15.93 13.25
C LEU A 211 2.86 17.23 13.68
N ASP A 212 1.63 17.14 14.20
CA ASP A 212 0.89 18.28 14.74
C ASP A 212 1.29 18.62 16.19
N GLN A 213 2.02 17.74 16.87
CA GLN A 213 2.43 17.85 18.28
C GLN A 213 3.92 17.52 18.47
N PRO A 214 4.85 18.30 17.88
CA PRO A 214 6.27 17.98 17.87
C PRO A 214 6.90 17.87 19.27
N GLU A 215 6.37 18.58 20.28
CA GLU A 215 6.78 18.47 21.68
C GLU A 215 6.51 17.08 22.27
N THR A 216 5.54 16.33 21.73
CA THR A 216 5.28 14.95 22.13
C THR A 216 6.44 14.05 21.66
N MET A 217 6.98 14.28 20.45
CA MET A 217 8.17 13.57 19.98
C MET A 217 9.39 13.86 20.84
N GLN A 218 9.59 15.11 21.26
CA GLN A 218 10.69 15.48 22.15
C GLN A 218 10.55 14.75 23.51
N ALA A 219 9.37 14.72 24.07
CA ALA A 219 9.12 14.02 25.34
C ALA A 219 9.28 12.49 25.29
N LEU A 220 9.23 11.89 24.07
CA LEU A 220 9.50 10.46 23.88
C LEU A 220 11.00 10.14 23.82
N VAL A 221 11.84 11.15 23.52
CA VAL A 221 13.29 11.00 23.38
C VAL A 221 14.01 11.34 24.68
N ASP A 222 13.44 12.22 25.50
CA ASP A 222 13.96 12.64 26.81
C ASP A 222 13.72 11.55 27.89
#